data_3a5da3fc548c26dd8e7c5908d043a477
#
_entry.id   3a5da3fc548c26dd8e7c5908d043a477
#
_cell.length_a   1.000
_cell.length_b   1.000
_cell.length_c   1.000
_cell.angle_alpha   90.00
_cell.angle_beta   90.00
_cell.angle_gamma   90.00
#
_symmetry.space_group_name_H-M   'P 1'
#
loop_
_entity.id
_entity.type
_entity.pdbx_description
1 polymer ?
#
loop_
_entity_poly.entity_id
_entity_poly.type
_entity_poly.pdbx_seq_one_letter_code
_entity_poly.pdbx_strand_id
1 'polypeptide(L)'
;MKTPKFLRLAVAAGLLAAGLAVPAPAFAYSGPSTDGDVGTMIVGGSPASENYSFLVYVSGCTGSLIKANWVVTAKHCPNASSVRIGSINRTSGGVVRSVVQVVNNPTIDVKLFRLSSSVTYAPAPIPTASGPVGTATRIIGWGQTCPTRGCGSAPTLARQLDTSIRSDGSCLGINGPYEICTNNTNGNSGACYGDSGGPQVKKISGSTRWWLIGATSRSGNGSSVCATGPSIYGDLTSIRSWINTTVGGLPA
;
A
#
# COMPACT_ATOMS: atom_id res chain seq x y z
N MET A 1 48.78 -59.17 -41.96
CA MET A 1 50.23 -58.87 -42.08
C MET A 1 50.59 -57.89 -40.97
N LYS A 2 51.47 -58.41 -40.09
CA LYS A 2 52.62 -57.73 -39.46
C LYS A 2 52.34 -56.42 -38.73
N THR A 3 52.39 -56.38 -37.50
CA THR A 3 53.30 -56.52 -36.36
C THR A 3 53.64 -55.22 -35.69
N PRO A 4 54.07 -55.26 -34.52
CA PRO A 4 53.81 -54.27 -33.44
C PRO A 4 55.03 -53.42 -33.15
N LYS A 5 54.92 -52.36 -32.31
CA LYS A 5 56.08 -51.81 -31.58
C LYS A 5 55.67 -51.04 -30.34
N PHE A 6 55.99 -51.57 -29.27
CA PHE A 6 56.97 -51.26 -28.21
C PHE A 6 56.64 -50.03 -27.34
N LEU A 7 56.28 -50.38 -26.19
CA LEU A 7 56.51 -49.95 -24.82
C LEU A 7 57.76 -49.09 -24.63
N ARG A 8 57.61 -47.86 -24.09
CA ARG A 8 58.69 -47.27 -23.27
C ARG A 8 58.05 -46.62 -22.00
N LEU A 9 58.43 -47.27 -20.93
CA LEU A 9 58.25 -46.86 -19.57
C LEU A 9 59.23 -45.72 -19.29
N ALA A 10 58.79 -44.58 -18.81
CA ALA A 10 59.65 -43.56 -18.19
C ALA A 10 59.11 -43.27 -16.79
N VAL A 11 59.89 -43.72 -15.84
CA VAL A 11 59.73 -43.42 -14.40
C VAL A 11 60.32 -42.01 -14.20
N ALA A 12 59.50 -41.08 -13.76
CA ALA A 12 59.96 -39.78 -13.28
C ALA A 12 59.56 -39.64 -11.81
N ALA A 13 60.58 -39.60 -10.95
CA ALA A 13 60.41 -39.35 -9.53
C ALA A 13 59.90 -37.93 -9.27
N GLY A 14 58.76 -37.84 -8.62
CA GLY A 14 58.18 -36.57 -8.19
C GLY A 14 58.62 -36.24 -6.77
N LEU A 15 59.25 -35.12 -6.61
CA LEU A 15 59.54 -34.48 -5.33
C LEU A 15 58.24 -33.96 -4.67
N LEU A 16 57.94 -34.51 -3.48
CA LEU A 16 56.92 -33.95 -2.59
C LEU A 16 57.44 -32.62 -1.97
N ALA A 17 56.93 -31.50 -2.45
CA ALA A 17 57.04 -30.25 -1.75
C ALA A 17 55.85 -30.10 -0.79
N ALA A 18 56.12 -30.27 0.50
CA ALA A 18 55.14 -29.96 1.55
C ALA A 18 54.96 -28.44 1.65
N GLY A 19 53.94 -27.90 0.99
CA GLY A 19 53.53 -26.51 1.13
C GLY A 19 52.80 -26.30 2.46
N LEU A 20 53.41 -25.58 3.38
CA LEU A 20 52.73 -25.06 4.59
C LEU A 20 51.65 -24.08 4.14
N ALA A 21 50.38 -24.46 4.20
CA ALA A 21 49.25 -23.60 4.03
C ALA A 21 49.12 -22.70 5.25
N VAL A 22 49.51 -21.45 5.12
CA VAL A 22 49.20 -20.38 6.10
C VAL A 22 47.74 -20.06 5.98
N PRO A 23 46.92 -20.19 7.04
CA PRO A 23 45.53 -19.76 6.97
C PRO A 23 45.48 -18.21 6.80
N ALA A 24 44.88 -17.76 5.71
CA ALA A 24 44.59 -16.36 5.54
C ALA A 24 43.59 -15.89 6.62
N PRO A 25 43.79 -14.73 7.24
CA PRO A 25 42.80 -14.18 8.18
C PRO A 25 41.49 -13.99 7.44
N ALA A 26 40.42 -14.63 7.91
CA ALA A 26 39.07 -14.37 7.49
C ALA A 26 38.73 -12.94 7.94
N PHE A 27 38.80 -11.97 7.04
CA PHE A 27 38.16 -10.70 7.26
C PHE A 27 36.67 -10.97 7.34
N ALA A 28 36.13 -10.95 8.56
CA ALA A 28 34.70 -10.84 8.77
C ALA A 28 34.26 -9.53 8.08
N TYR A 29 33.61 -9.63 6.93
CA TYR A 29 32.87 -8.54 6.32
C TYR A 29 31.75 -8.18 7.30
N SER A 30 31.99 -7.18 8.13
CA SER A 30 30.95 -6.47 8.84
C SER A 30 30.17 -5.73 7.75
N GLY A 31 29.14 -6.36 7.19
CA GLY A 31 28.16 -5.66 6.40
C GLY A 31 27.65 -4.47 7.20
N PRO A 32 27.26 -3.37 6.54
CA PRO A 32 26.68 -2.25 7.25
C PRO A 32 25.55 -2.78 8.10
N SER A 33 25.63 -2.55 9.42
CA SER A 33 24.54 -2.79 10.35
C SER A 33 23.35 -2.00 9.84
N THR A 34 22.36 -2.70 9.29
CA THR A 34 21.05 -2.14 8.98
C THR A 34 20.24 -2.03 10.27
N ASP A 35 20.81 -1.38 11.28
CA ASP A 35 20.07 -0.72 12.35
C ASP A 35 19.53 0.61 11.81
N GLY A 36 18.95 0.57 10.62
CA GLY A 36 18.02 1.57 10.12
C GLY A 36 16.71 1.35 10.81
N ASP A 37 16.43 2.25 11.71
CA ASP A 37 15.17 2.54 12.38
C ASP A 37 13.97 1.88 11.67
N VAL A 38 13.47 0.76 12.21
CA VAL A 38 12.22 0.13 11.79
C VAL A 38 11.10 0.99 12.36
N GLY A 39 11.10 2.28 11.99
CA GLY A 39 10.02 3.20 12.29
C GLY A 39 8.72 2.63 11.70
N THR A 40 7.84 2.21 12.58
CA THR A 40 6.47 1.75 12.25
C THR A 40 5.71 2.88 11.56
N MET A 41 5.37 2.73 10.30
CA MET A 41 4.75 3.73 9.41
C MET A 41 3.41 3.19 8.85
N ILE A 42 2.39 3.98 8.50
CA ILE A 42 1.01 3.88 8.99
C ILE A 42 1.20 3.48 10.42
N VAL A 43 0.80 4.13 11.41
CA VAL A 43 1.21 3.79 12.79
C VAL A 43 1.05 2.28 12.99
N GLY A 44 2.15 1.55 13.29
CA GLY A 44 2.14 0.10 13.40
C GLY A 44 2.15 -0.70 12.07
N GLY A 45 2.23 -0.04 10.92
CA GLY A 45 2.26 -0.70 9.60
C GLY A 45 3.67 -1.11 9.14
N SER A 46 3.76 -1.71 7.96
CA SER A 46 4.99 -2.14 7.27
C SER A 46 5.14 -1.45 5.91
N PRO A 47 6.32 -1.44 5.27
CA PRO A 47 6.45 -1.03 3.88
C PRO A 47 5.47 -1.79 2.98
N ALA A 48 4.96 -1.11 1.94
CA ALA A 48 4.14 -1.75 0.93
C ALA A 48 4.87 -2.96 0.34
N SER A 49 4.26 -4.14 0.40
CA SER A 49 4.87 -5.41 -0.04
C SER A 49 4.75 -5.64 -1.55
N GLU A 50 3.96 -4.82 -2.24
CA GLU A 50 3.72 -4.91 -3.68
C GLU A 50 3.48 -3.52 -4.27
N ASN A 51 3.64 -3.37 -5.57
CA ASN A 51 3.29 -2.14 -6.26
C ASN A 51 1.78 -2.15 -6.59
N TYR A 52 1.00 -1.44 -5.79
CA TYR A 52 -0.44 -1.29 -5.99
C TYR A 52 -0.71 -0.37 -7.18
N SER A 53 -1.02 -0.92 -8.36
CA SER A 53 -1.25 -0.17 -9.60
C SER A 53 -2.31 0.92 -9.49
N PHE A 54 -3.26 0.73 -8.60
CA PHE A 54 -4.37 1.65 -8.34
C PHE A 54 -4.03 2.74 -7.29
N LEU A 55 -2.88 2.68 -6.64
CA LEU A 55 -2.55 3.63 -5.58
C LEU A 55 -2.25 5.00 -6.18
N VAL A 56 -2.79 6.05 -5.55
CA VAL A 56 -2.70 7.43 -6.03
C VAL A 56 -2.25 8.35 -4.90
N TYR A 57 -1.20 9.14 -5.15
CA TYR A 57 -0.80 10.24 -4.27
C TYR A 57 -1.55 11.52 -4.65
N VAL A 58 -2.18 12.16 -3.66
CA VAL A 58 -3.08 13.32 -3.82
C VAL A 58 -2.63 14.43 -2.88
N SER A 59 -1.64 15.21 -3.25
CA SER A 59 -1.26 16.47 -2.54
C SER A 59 -1.32 16.40 -1.00
N GLY A 60 -0.62 15.43 -0.39
CA GLY A 60 -0.63 15.20 1.07
C GLY A 60 -1.74 14.27 1.56
N CYS A 61 -2.58 13.78 0.68
CA CYS A 61 -3.57 12.71 0.88
C CYS A 61 -3.22 11.48 0.03
N THR A 62 -4.00 10.44 0.20
CA THR A 62 -3.95 9.22 -0.59
C THR A 62 -5.26 9.06 -1.37
N GLY A 63 -5.27 8.29 -2.44
CA GLY A 63 -6.45 7.96 -3.22
C GLY A 63 -6.30 6.65 -3.96
N SER A 64 -7.33 6.30 -4.73
CA SER A 64 -7.36 5.06 -5.52
C SER A 64 -7.89 5.30 -6.93
N LEU A 65 -7.23 4.74 -7.92
CA LEU A 65 -7.72 4.68 -9.29
C LEU A 65 -8.87 3.66 -9.35
N ILE A 66 -10.04 4.11 -9.77
CA ILE A 66 -11.27 3.28 -9.88
C ILE A 66 -11.73 3.06 -11.33
N LYS A 67 -11.23 3.87 -12.24
CA LYS A 67 -11.38 3.75 -13.69
C LYS A 67 -10.17 4.39 -14.34
N ALA A 68 -9.85 4.08 -15.60
CA ALA A 68 -8.65 4.56 -16.27
C ALA A 68 -8.41 6.08 -16.17
N ASN A 69 -9.46 6.87 -15.96
CA ASN A 69 -9.40 8.33 -15.84
C ASN A 69 -10.19 8.88 -14.63
N TRP A 70 -10.44 8.04 -13.61
CA TRP A 70 -11.13 8.47 -12.40
C TRP A 70 -10.42 7.95 -11.13
N VAL A 71 -10.27 8.84 -10.17
CA VAL A 71 -9.68 8.60 -8.84
C VAL A 71 -10.71 8.90 -7.77
N VAL A 72 -10.77 8.07 -6.74
CA VAL A 72 -11.53 8.33 -5.51
C VAL A 72 -10.57 8.74 -4.39
N THR A 73 -10.98 9.71 -3.58
CA THR A 73 -10.27 10.18 -2.38
C THR A 73 -11.28 10.75 -1.37
N ALA A 74 -10.82 11.19 -0.19
CA ALA A 74 -11.68 11.84 0.80
C ALA A 74 -12.10 13.25 0.37
N LYS A 75 -13.33 13.64 0.69
CA LYS A 75 -13.87 14.97 0.36
C LYS A 75 -13.12 16.09 1.09
N HIS A 76 -12.66 15.85 2.33
CA HIS A 76 -11.89 16.81 3.09
C HIS A 76 -10.45 17.02 2.58
N CYS A 77 -9.93 16.13 1.71
CA CYS A 77 -8.63 16.34 1.08
C CYS A 77 -8.62 17.61 0.21
N PRO A 78 -7.48 18.30 0.04
CA PRO A 78 -7.40 19.44 -0.88
C PRO A 78 -7.80 19.06 -2.31
N ASN A 79 -8.34 20.02 -3.06
CA ASN A 79 -8.48 19.85 -4.50
C ASN A 79 -7.10 19.94 -5.14
N ALA A 80 -6.61 18.82 -5.64
CA ALA A 80 -5.31 18.76 -6.29
C ALA A 80 -5.43 19.17 -7.76
N SER A 81 -4.45 19.92 -8.27
CA SER A 81 -4.34 20.21 -9.70
C SER A 81 -3.83 19.02 -10.50
N SER A 82 -3.07 18.14 -9.85
CA SER A 82 -2.55 16.89 -10.42
C SER A 82 -2.37 15.82 -9.37
N VAL A 83 -2.31 14.57 -9.80
CA VAL A 83 -2.11 13.39 -8.95
C VAL A 83 -1.08 12.44 -9.58
N ARG A 84 -0.36 11.67 -8.74
CA ARG A 84 0.56 10.59 -9.19
C ARG A 84 -0.09 9.24 -9.01
N ILE A 85 -0.10 8.42 -10.04
CA ILE A 85 -0.81 7.13 -10.11
C ILE A 85 0.19 5.99 -10.38
N GLY A 86 0.00 4.83 -9.74
CA GLY A 86 0.67 3.58 -10.08
C GLY A 86 2.09 3.45 -9.54
N SER A 87 2.46 4.19 -8.50
CA SER A 87 3.73 4.07 -7.81
C SER A 87 3.51 4.03 -6.31
N ILE A 88 4.25 3.20 -5.59
CA ILE A 88 4.35 3.26 -4.13
C ILE A 88 5.30 4.37 -3.66
N ASN A 89 6.11 4.96 -4.55
CA ASN A 89 6.92 6.13 -4.26
C ASN A 89 6.16 7.40 -4.67
N ARG A 90 5.81 8.26 -3.68
CA ARG A 90 5.02 9.47 -3.94
C ARG A 90 5.77 10.56 -4.70
N THR A 91 7.10 10.47 -4.81
CA THR A 91 7.94 11.48 -5.48
C THR A 91 8.44 11.06 -6.85
N SER A 92 8.43 9.75 -7.15
CA SER A 92 8.96 9.21 -8.41
C SER A 92 8.16 8.00 -8.93
N GLY A 93 8.44 7.60 -10.14
CA GLY A 93 7.73 6.49 -10.79
C GLY A 93 6.26 6.81 -11.09
N GLY A 94 5.53 5.81 -11.56
CA GLY A 94 4.14 5.99 -11.96
C GLY A 94 3.95 7.03 -13.07
N VAL A 95 2.74 7.60 -13.13
CA VAL A 95 2.41 8.68 -14.07
C VAL A 95 1.69 9.81 -13.35
N VAL A 96 1.98 11.05 -13.72
CA VAL A 96 1.27 12.23 -13.23
C VAL A 96 0.19 12.62 -14.24
N ARG A 97 -1.01 12.94 -13.74
CA ARG A 97 -2.13 13.46 -14.55
C ARG A 97 -2.77 14.65 -13.88
N SER A 98 -3.14 15.65 -14.67
CA SER A 98 -3.93 16.78 -14.21
C SER A 98 -5.34 16.34 -13.85
N VAL A 99 -5.92 17.00 -12.85
CA VAL A 99 -7.33 16.86 -12.47
C VAL A 99 -8.11 17.93 -13.20
N VAL A 100 -9.13 17.54 -13.95
CA VAL A 100 -9.97 18.45 -14.76
C VAL A 100 -11.38 18.61 -14.23
N GLN A 101 -11.79 17.76 -13.29
CA GLN A 101 -13.10 17.83 -12.65
C GLN A 101 -13.06 17.23 -11.25
N VAL A 102 -13.82 17.83 -10.33
CA VAL A 102 -14.03 17.35 -8.97
C VAL A 102 -15.51 17.13 -8.75
N VAL A 103 -15.90 15.96 -8.25
CA VAL A 103 -17.29 15.61 -7.93
C VAL A 103 -17.35 15.13 -6.49
N ASN A 104 -18.01 15.89 -5.62
CA ASN A 104 -18.20 15.53 -4.21
C ASN A 104 -19.39 14.59 -4.05
N ASN A 105 -19.25 13.56 -3.22
CA ASN A 105 -20.40 12.78 -2.79
C ASN A 105 -21.25 13.62 -1.84
N PRO A 106 -22.60 13.65 -1.97
CA PRO A 106 -23.46 14.44 -1.09
C PRO A 106 -23.59 13.88 0.32
N THR A 107 -23.39 12.58 0.52
CA THR A 107 -23.74 11.88 1.76
C THR A 107 -22.53 11.66 2.68
N ILE A 108 -21.38 11.26 2.13
CA ILE A 108 -20.21 10.87 2.92
C ILE A 108 -18.94 11.62 2.51
N ASP A 109 -17.88 11.44 3.27
CA ASP A 109 -16.59 12.09 3.06
C ASP A 109 -15.80 11.45 1.90
N VAL A 110 -16.38 11.46 0.71
CA VAL A 110 -15.80 10.94 -0.54
C VAL A 110 -15.95 11.94 -1.66
N LYS A 111 -14.94 12.06 -2.50
CA LYS A 111 -14.99 12.78 -3.78
C LYS A 111 -14.26 12.01 -4.87
N LEU A 112 -14.62 12.34 -6.11
CA LEU A 112 -14.01 11.80 -7.31
C LEU A 112 -13.25 12.89 -8.06
N PHE A 113 -12.09 12.55 -8.59
CA PHE A 113 -11.31 13.34 -9.53
C PHE A 113 -11.36 12.72 -10.91
N ARG A 114 -11.77 13.50 -11.91
CA ARG A 114 -11.59 13.14 -13.32
C ARG A 114 -10.23 13.60 -13.79
N LEU A 115 -9.48 12.69 -14.37
CA LEU A 115 -8.16 12.97 -14.95
C LEU A 115 -8.28 13.54 -16.36
N SER A 116 -7.32 14.32 -16.79
CA SER A 116 -7.23 14.93 -18.14
C SER A 116 -7.12 13.87 -19.24
N SER A 117 -6.56 12.70 -18.94
CA SER A 117 -6.47 11.56 -19.86
C SER A 117 -6.41 10.24 -19.10
N SER A 118 -6.75 9.16 -19.79
CA SER A 118 -6.67 7.81 -19.26
C SER A 118 -5.22 7.39 -18.95
N VAL A 119 -5.08 6.46 -18.01
CA VAL A 119 -3.82 5.79 -17.70
C VAL A 119 -3.97 4.29 -17.98
N THR A 120 -2.85 3.60 -18.17
CA THR A 120 -2.81 2.16 -18.47
C THR A 120 -2.76 1.28 -17.22
N TYR A 121 -2.67 1.89 -16.03
CA TYR A 121 -2.68 1.17 -14.76
C TYR A 121 -4.03 0.52 -14.50
N ALA A 122 -4.01 -0.71 -13.98
CA ALA A 122 -5.22 -1.42 -13.59
C ALA A 122 -5.90 -0.72 -12.40
N PRO A 123 -7.16 -0.29 -12.53
CA PRO A 123 -7.92 0.26 -11.42
C PRO A 123 -8.30 -0.82 -10.41
N ALA A 124 -8.57 -0.41 -9.18
CA ALA A 124 -9.13 -1.30 -8.18
C ALA A 124 -10.65 -1.43 -8.38
N PRO A 125 -11.18 -2.64 -8.60
CA PRO A 125 -12.61 -2.85 -8.72
C PRO A 125 -13.30 -2.67 -7.36
N ILE A 126 -14.53 -2.13 -7.40
CA ILE A 126 -15.37 -1.93 -6.21
C ILE A 126 -16.45 -3.04 -6.19
N PRO A 127 -16.49 -3.89 -5.16
CA PRO A 127 -17.49 -4.96 -5.06
C PRO A 127 -18.87 -4.40 -4.67
N THR A 128 -19.87 -5.27 -4.60
CA THR A 128 -21.23 -4.90 -4.19
C THR A 128 -21.41 -4.83 -2.67
N ALA A 129 -20.45 -5.34 -1.89
CA ALA A 129 -20.48 -5.29 -0.43
C ALA A 129 -19.06 -5.28 0.16
N SER A 130 -18.87 -4.52 1.23
CA SER A 130 -17.61 -4.43 1.98
C SER A 130 -17.28 -5.73 2.72
N GLY A 131 -18.29 -6.42 3.23
CA GLY A 131 -18.20 -7.68 3.97
C GLY A 131 -18.68 -7.53 5.42
N PRO A 132 -18.88 -8.66 6.13
CA PRO A 132 -19.29 -8.65 7.52
C PRO A 132 -18.17 -8.22 8.47
N VAL A 133 -18.52 -7.97 9.73
CA VAL A 133 -17.58 -7.81 10.84
C VAL A 133 -16.59 -8.99 10.86
N GLY A 134 -15.31 -8.70 11.07
CA GLY A 134 -14.22 -9.67 11.03
C GLY A 134 -13.61 -9.88 9.62
N THR A 135 -14.20 -9.32 8.55
CA THR A 135 -13.57 -9.37 7.22
C THR A 135 -12.15 -8.83 7.28
N ALA A 136 -11.18 -9.66 6.89
CA ALA A 136 -9.77 -9.25 6.79
C ALA A 136 -9.60 -8.23 5.67
N THR A 137 -8.92 -7.13 5.99
CA THR A 137 -8.69 -6.00 5.09
C THR A 137 -7.25 -5.51 5.21
N ARG A 138 -6.83 -4.71 4.25
CA ARG A 138 -5.57 -3.98 4.25
C ARG A 138 -5.82 -2.51 3.99
N ILE A 139 -5.15 -1.65 4.74
CA ILE A 139 -5.10 -0.21 4.49
C ILE A 139 -3.73 0.18 3.94
N ILE A 140 -3.69 1.16 3.02
CA ILE A 140 -2.47 1.53 2.31
C ILE A 140 -2.41 3.05 2.16
N GLY A 141 -1.25 3.66 2.40
CA GLY A 141 -1.10 5.11 2.24
C GLY A 141 0.29 5.65 2.54
N TRP A 142 0.39 6.98 2.54
CA TRP A 142 1.61 7.72 2.87
C TRP A 142 1.42 8.59 4.12
N GLY A 143 0.54 8.16 5.01
CA GLY A 143 0.31 8.86 6.27
C GLY A 143 1.53 8.88 7.18
N GLN A 144 1.48 9.77 8.17
CA GLN A 144 2.48 9.88 9.20
C GLN A 144 2.65 8.55 9.95
N THR A 145 3.82 8.38 10.45
CA THR A 145 4.34 7.13 11.00
C THR A 145 4.39 7.12 12.53
N CYS A 146 4.15 8.28 13.10
CA CYS A 146 4.05 8.52 14.51
C CYS A 146 2.67 9.16 14.81
N PRO A 147 2.11 8.95 16.01
CA PRO A 147 0.69 9.20 16.24
C PRO A 147 0.31 10.67 16.37
N THR A 148 1.23 11.54 16.76
CA THR A 148 0.95 12.95 16.98
C THR A 148 1.14 13.76 15.69
N ARG A 149 0.23 14.68 15.39
CA ARG A 149 0.32 15.51 14.17
C ARG A 149 1.64 16.27 14.10
N GLY A 150 2.34 16.13 12.97
CA GLY A 150 3.63 16.80 12.73
C GLY A 150 4.84 16.17 13.43
N CYS A 151 4.69 15.00 14.04
CA CYS A 151 5.78 14.32 14.75
C CYS A 151 6.89 13.76 13.85
N GLY A 152 6.69 13.75 12.53
CA GLY A 152 7.69 13.29 11.56
C GLY A 152 7.28 13.61 10.13
N SER A 153 8.22 13.45 9.19
CA SER A 153 7.93 13.60 7.77
C SER A 153 7.08 12.44 7.26
N ALA A 154 6.16 12.74 6.33
CA ALA A 154 5.43 11.69 5.61
C ALA A 154 6.42 10.81 4.83
N PRO A 155 6.24 9.48 4.82
CA PRO A 155 7.14 8.56 4.14
C PRO A 155 7.16 8.79 2.63
N THR A 156 8.30 8.57 2.00
CA THR A 156 8.41 8.60 0.53
C THR A 156 7.77 7.36 -0.08
N LEU A 157 7.94 6.20 0.56
CA LEU A 157 7.35 4.93 0.13
C LEU A 157 6.04 4.67 0.87
N ALA A 158 5.02 4.22 0.14
CA ALA A 158 3.73 3.83 0.70
C ALA A 158 3.89 2.71 1.74
N ARG A 159 2.97 2.69 2.68
CA ARG A 159 2.90 1.72 3.77
C ARG A 159 1.59 0.97 3.71
N GLN A 160 1.54 -0.15 4.41
CA GLN A 160 0.36 -0.98 4.53
C GLN A 160 0.20 -1.52 5.94
N LEU A 161 -1.04 -1.81 6.32
CA LEU A 161 -1.39 -2.48 7.57
C LEU A 161 -2.53 -3.46 7.31
N ASP A 162 -2.33 -4.71 7.70
CA ASP A 162 -3.40 -5.70 7.71
C ASP A 162 -4.27 -5.50 8.96
N THR A 163 -5.57 -5.46 8.76
CA THR A 163 -6.57 -5.14 9.76
C THR A 163 -7.89 -5.86 9.44
N SER A 164 -9.00 -5.44 10.03
CA SER A 164 -10.32 -6.04 9.80
C SER A 164 -11.44 -5.03 9.98
N ILE A 165 -12.62 -5.37 9.45
CA ILE A 165 -13.86 -4.64 9.73
C ILE A 165 -14.30 -4.92 11.17
N ARG A 166 -14.66 -3.87 11.91
CA ARG A 166 -15.28 -3.95 13.23
C ARG A 166 -16.76 -3.59 13.19
N SER A 167 -17.44 -3.91 14.30
CA SER A 167 -18.84 -3.46 14.47
C SER A 167 -18.89 -1.92 14.58
N ASP A 168 -19.96 -1.34 14.06
CA ASP A 168 -20.20 0.10 14.04
C ASP A 168 -20.16 0.72 15.44
N GLY A 169 -20.66 0.00 16.44
CA GLY A 169 -20.61 0.43 17.85
C GLY A 169 -19.20 0.63 18.42
N SER A 170 -18.16 0.20 17.70
CA SER A 170 -16.77 0.46 18.07
C SER A 170 -16.26 1.84 17.60
N CYS A 171 -16.97 2.50 16.69
CA CYS A 171 -16.61 3.78 16.11
C CYS A 171 -17.57 4.90 16.54
N LEU A 172 -17.08 5.91 17.21
CA LEU A 172 -17.87 7.06 17.64
C LEU A 172 -18.31 7.91 16.43
N GLY A 173 -19.61 8.16 16.33
CA GLY A 173 -20.18 9.03 15.30
C GLY A 173 -20.09 8.44 13.88
N ILE A 174 -20.06 7.11 13.77
CA ILE A 174 -20.13 6.43 12.47
C ILE A 174 -21.55 6.53 11.88
N ASN A 175 -21.62 6.69 10.56
CA ASN A 175 -22.84 6.55 9.77
C ASN A 175 -22.90 5.13 9.18
N GLY A 176 -23.27 4.15 9.99
CA GLY A 176 -23.17 2.72 9.69
C GLY A 176 -23.65 2.27 8.30
N PRO A 177 -24.79 2.80 7.75
CA PRO A 177 -25.22 2.46 6.39
C PRO A 177 -24.24 2.87 5.27
N TYR A 178 -23.30 3.78 5.55
CA TYR A 178 -22.43 4.40 4.54
C TYR A 178 -20.96 4.40 4.90
N GLU A 179 -20.58 3.90 6.07
CA GLU A 179 -19.21 3.93 6.55
C GLU A 179 -18.80 2.58 7.14
N ILE A 180 -17.50 2.32 7.15
CA ILE A 180 -16.88 1.12 7.71
C ILE A 180 -16.08 1.50 8.94
N CYS A 181 -16.34 0.84 10.07
CA CYS A 181 -15.48 0.87 11.23
C CYS A 181 -14.33 -0.11 11.06
N THR A 182 -13.09 0.39 11.07
CA THR A 182 -11.87 -0.40 10.82
C THR A 182 -11.07 -0.56 12.10
N ASN A 183 -10.65 -1.79 12.36
CA ASN A 183 -9.99 -2.17 13.59
C ASN A 183 -8.68 -1.41 13.82
N ASN A 184 -8.41 -1.12 15.09
CA ASN A 184 -7.11 -0.72 15.60
C ASN A 184 -6.38 -1.99 16.05
N THR A 185 -5.60 -2.57 15.15
CA THR A 185 -4.88 -3.82 15.40
C THR A 185 -3.86 -3.60 16.54
N ASN A 186 -3.86 -4.49 17.52
CA ASN A 186 -3.03 -4.40 18.73
C ASN A 186 -3.23 -3.12 19.58
N GLY A 187 -4.26 -2.32 19.35
CA GLY A 187 -4.58 -1.12 20.13
C GLY A 187 -3.67 0.09 19.89
N ASN A 188 -2.71 -0.01 18.97
CA ASN A 188 -1.70 1.03 18.72
C ASN A 188 -1.31 1.18 17.25
N SER A 189 -2.15 0.71 16.33
CA SER A 189 -1.87 0.76 14.90
C SER A 189 -3.10 1.21 14.11
N GLY A 190 -2.90 1.93 13.01
CA GLY A 190 -4.00 2.45 12.20
C GLY A 190 -3.61 3.58 11.27
N ALA A 191 -4.61 4.12 10.55
CA ALA A 191 -4.44 5.26 9.68
C ALA A 191 -4.06 6.54 10.44
N CYS A 192 -3.30 7.41 9.78
CA CYS A 192 -2.87 8.69 10.34
C CYS A 192 -2.94 9.81 9.28
N TYR A 193 -2.48 11.00 9.64
CA TYR A 193 -2.45 12.20 8.78
C TYR A 193 -1.67 11.92 7.48
N GLY A 194 -2.33 12.03 6.34
CA GLY A 194 -1.82 11.71 5.02
C GLY A 194 -2.38 10.41 4.42
N ASP A 195 -2.98 9.53 5.24
CA ASP A 195 -3.72 8.37 4.75
C ASP A 195 -5.14 8.71 4.28
N SER A 196 -5.62 9.92 4.58
CA SER A 196 -6.94 10.43 4.15
C SER A 196 -7.23 10.11 2.68
N GLY A 197 -8.38 9.51 2.39
CA GLY A 197 -8.79 9.05 1.07
C GLY A 197 -8.10 7.78 0.58
N GLY A 198 -7.13 7.26 1.33
CA GLY A 198 -6.41 6.04 1.01
C GLY A 198 -7.28 4.79 1.04
N PRO A 199 -6.89 3.76 0.27
CA PRO A 199 -7.69 2.56 0.12
C PRO A 199 -7.74 1.70 1.38
N GLN A 200 -8.94 1.21 1.70
CA GLN A 200 -9.15 -0.03 2.42
C GLN A 200 -9.54 -1.09 1.40
N VAL A 201 -8.79 -2.18 1.36
CA VAL A 201 -8.98 -3.26 0.39
C VAL A 201 -9.15 -4.61 1.07
N LYS A 202 -9.83 -5.53 0.39
CA LYS A 202 -9.90 -6.95 0.76
C LYS A 202 -9.45 -7.83 -0.40
N LYS A 203 -8.88 -8.99 -0.11
CA LYS A 203 -8.47 -9.94 -1.16
C LYS A 203 -9.67 -10.46 -1.93
N ILE A 204 -9.50 -10.62 -3.24
CA ILE A 204 -10.41 -11.40 -4.07
C ILE A 204 -10.06 -12.87 -3.83
N SER A 205 -11.06 -13.67 -3.44
CA SER A 205 -10.86 -15.10 -3.16
C SER A 205 -10.20 -15.79 -4.37
N GLY A 206 -9.17 -16.59 -4.10
CA GLY A 206 -8.43 -17.31 -5.14
C GLY A 206 -7.60 -16.44 -6.09
N SER A 207 -7.37 -15.15 -5.74
CA SER A 207 -6.65 -14.21 -6.60
C SER A 207 -5.58 -13.43 -5.84
N THR A 208 -4.60 -12.91 -6.56
CA THR A 208 -3.64 -11.90 -6.05
C THR A 208 -4.23 -10.48 -6.05
N ARG A 209 -5.40 -10.28 -6.66
CA ARG A 209 -6.06 -8.97 -6.81
C ARG A 209 -6.80 -8.55 -5.55
N TRP A 210 -7.14 -7.25 -5.50
CA TRP A 210 -7.80 -6.60 -4.38
C TRP A 210 -9.14 -5.98 -4.81
N TRP A 211 -10.17 -6.12 -3.96
CA TRP A 211 -11.37 -5.31 -3.98
C TRP A 211 -11.16 -4.03 -3.17
N LEU A 212 -11.47 -2.88 -3.75
CA LEU A 212 -11.51 -1.60 -3.04
C LEU A 212 -12.87 -1.46 -2.34
N ILE A 213 -12.87 -1.42 -1.02
CA ILE A 213 -14.11 -1.33 -0.24
C ILE A 213 -14.28 0.01 0.46
N GLY A 214 -13.21 0.72 0.81
CA GLY A 214 -13.32 1.95 1.57
C GLY A 214 -12.26 2.99 1.25
N ALA A 215 -12.55 4.24 1.63
CA ALA A 215 -11.65 5.38 1.58
C ALA A 215 -11.49 5.98 2.99
N THR A 216 -10.26 6.16 3.46
CA THR A 216 -9.94 6.67 4.80
C THR A 216 -10.57 8.03 5.03
N SER A 217 -11.33 8.18 6.12
CA SER A 217 -12.01 9.44 6.47
C SER A 217 -11.46 10.08 7.75
N ARG A 218 -11.66 9.43 8.90
CA ARG A 218 -11.36 10.04 10.20
C ARG A 218 -11.08 9.01 11.30
N SER A 219 -10.63 9.49 12.47
CA SER A 219 -10.55 8.72 13.70
C SER A 219 -11.94 8.24 14.15
N GLY A 220 -12.05 7.00 14.59
CA GLY A 220 -13.27 6.40 15.10
C GLY A 220 -13.47 6.57 16.62
N ASN A 221 -12.52 7.17 17.33
CA ASN A 221 -12.66 7.51 18.76
C ASN A 221 -12.64 9.01 19.04
N GLY A 222 -12.66 9.84 17.98
CA GLY A 222 -12.61 11.31 18.10
C GLY A 222 -11.25 11.89 18.52
N SER A 223 -10.22 11.04 18.73
CA SER A 223 -8.89 11.49 19.11
C SER A 223 -8.13 12.10 17.92
N SER A 224 -7.38 13.17 18.18
CA SER A 224 -6.40 13.72 17.23
C SER A 224 -5.07 12.96 17.26
N VAL A 225 -4.88 12.06 18.22
CA VAL A 225 -3.72 11.16 18.28
C VAL A 225 -4.06 9.89 17.51
N CYS A 226 -3.33 9.64 16.42
CA CYS A 226 -3.58 8.50 15.57
C CYS A 226 -3.36 7.16 16.30
N ALA A 227 -4.01 6.11 15.78
CA ALA A 227 -3.83 4.74 16.25
C ALA A 227 -4.14 4.49 17.75
N THR A 228 -4.88 5.38 18.39
CA THR A 228 -5.38 5.18 19.76
C THR A 228 -6.77 4.56 19.78
N GLY A 229 -7.36 4.31 18.63
CA GLY A 229 -8.67 3.70 18.45
C GLY A 229 -8.93 3.33 16.99
N PRO A 230 -10.10 2.77 16.69
CA PRO A 230 -10.48 2.40 15.33
C PRO A 230 -10.52 3.63 14.39
N SER A 231 -10.54 3.38 13.10
CA SER A 231 -10.68 4.42 12.07
C SER A 231 -11.97 4.23 11.28
N ILE A 232 -12.56 5.33 10.81
CA ILE A 232 -13.76 5.34 9.97
C ILE A 232 -13.36 5.55 8.51
N TYR A 233 -13.92 4.72 7.64
CA TYR A 233 -13.75 4.76 6.20
C TYR A 233 -15.10 4.99 5.52
N GLY A 234 -15.16 5.82 4.49
CA GLY A 234 -16.34 5.88 3.64
C GLY A 234 -16.50 4.55 2.90
N ASP A 235 -17.64 3.88 3.05
CA ASP A 235 -17.95 2.61 2.36
C ASP A 235 -18.26 2.89 0.88
N LEU A 236 -17.31 2.58 0.01
CA LEU A 236 -17.46 2.78 -1.44
C LEU A 236 -18.49 1.81 -2.05
N THR A 237 -18.76 0.69 -1.39
CA THR A 237 -19.74 -0.28 -1.85
C THR A 237 -21.17 0.22 -1.65
N SER A 238 -21.40 0.97 -0.57
CA SER A 238 -22.70 1.58 -0.26
C SER A 238 -23.09 2.69 -1.26
N ILE A 239 -22.10 3.39 -1.79
CA ILE A 239 -22.28 4.46 -2.79
C ILE A 239 -21.88 4.02 -4.20
N ARG A 240 -21.72 2.71 -4.43
CA ARG A 240 -21.26 2.15 -5.72
C ARG A 240 -22.14 2.59 -6.89
N SER A 241 -23.44 2.69 -6.70
CA SER A 241 -24.37 3.17 -7.74
C SER A 241 -24.08 4.62 -8.14
N TRP A 242 -23.88 5.50 -7.15
CA TRP A 242 -23.48 6.89 -7.41
C TRP A 242 -22.14 6.98 -8.14
N ILE A 243 -21.13 6.21 -7.69
CA ILE A 243 -19.83 6.16 -8.37
C ILE A 243 -20.03 5.71 -9.82
N ASN A 244 -20.74 4.60 -10.04
CA ASN A 244 -20.97 4.01 -11.37
C ASN A 244 -21.60 5.02 -12.33
N THR A 245 -22.65 5.73 -11.89
CA THR A 245 -23.32 6.77 -12.67
C THR A 245 -22.36 7.93 -12.98
N THR A 246 -21.63 8.42 -11.97
CA THR A 246 -20.74 9.58 -12.10
C THR A 246 -19.60 9.32 -13.09
N VAL A 247 -19.00 8.11 -13.05
CA VAL A 247 -17.85 7.78 -13.91
C VAL A 247 -18.25 7.21 -15.27
N GLY A 248 -19.56 7.06 -15.53
CA GLY A 248 -20.06 6.47 -16.77
C GLY A 248 -19.72 4.98 -16.90
N GLY A 249 -19.95 4.20 -15.84
CA GLY A 249 -19.71 2.76 -15.77
C GLY A 249 -18.37 2.41 -15.10
N LEU A 250 -18.44 1.63 -14.02
CA LEU A 250 -17.25 1.03 -13.38
C LEU A 250 -16.76 -0.17 -14.22
N PRO A 251 -15.44 -0.43 -14.24
CA PRO A 251 -14.92 -1.66 -14.82
C PRO A 251 -15.43 -2.89 -14.07
N ALA A 252 -15.55 -4.00 -14.80
CA ALA A 252 -15.98 -5.30 -14.26
C ALA A 252 -14.95 -5.89 -13.30
#